data_739e97de6abff094816643db3d8ff1d2
#
_entry.id   739e97de6abff094816643db3d8ff1d2
#
_cell.length_a   1.000
_cell.length_b   1.000
_cell.length_c   1.000
_cell.angle_alpha   90.00
_cell.angle_beta   90.00
_cell.angle_gamma   90.00
#
_symmetry.space_group_name_H-M   'P 1'
#
loop_
_entity.id
_entity.type
_entity.pdbx_description
1 polymer ?
#
loop_
_entity_poly.entity_id
_entity_poly.type
_entity_poly.pdbx_seq_one_letter_code
_entity_poly.pdbx_strand_id
1 'polypeptide(L)'
;MDDMTTQFEEALRRHLRSAKPNAINYDVELVQLGLDSMSAVAVLVDMEKTFGIRFPDEMLVDATFRTAGKLKEAVQMLRERQAA
;
A
#
# COMPACT_ATOMS: atom_id res chain seq x y z
N MET A 1 -1.15 -8.64 18.03
CA MET A 1 -1.78 -7.79 17.01
C MET A 1 -0.69 -7.09 16.20
N ASP A 2 -0.83 -7.08 14.90
CA ASP A 2 0.22 -6.55 14.02
C ASP A 2 -0.05 -5.08 13.70
N ASP A 3 0.68 -4.18 14.35
CA ASP A 3 0.52 -2.75 14.14
C ASP A 3 0.78 -2.35 12.69
N MET A 4 1.70 -3.06 12.03
CA MET A 4 1.98 -2.77 10.63
C MET A 4 0.76 -3.01 9.75
N THR A 5 0.07 -4.12 9.96
CA THR A 5 -1.13 -4.43 9.19
C THR A 5 -2.20 -3.36 9.39
N THR A 6 -2.42 -2.95 10.63
CA THR A 6 -3.39 -1.91 10.94
C THR A 6 -3.03 -0.60 10.27
N GLN A 7 -1.78 -0.17 10.40
CA GLN A 7 -1.31 1.08 9.81
C GLN A 7 -1.39 1.03 8.28
N PHE A 8 -1.03 -0.10 7.70
CA PHE A 8 -1.10 -0.29 6.25
C PHE A 8 -2.54 -0.14 5.76
N GLU A 9 -3.47 -0.81 6.40
CA GLU A 9 -4.86 -0.76 5.97
C GLU A 9 -5.48 0.62 6.16
N GLU A 10 -5.14 1.29 7.24
CA GLU A 10 -5.64 2.65 7.46
C GLU A 10 -5.14 3.61 6.39
N ALA A 11 -3.85 3.54 6.08
CA ALA A 11 -3.27 4.39 5.05
C ALA A 11 -3.90 4.09 3.69
N LEU A 12 -4.08 2.82 3.38
CA LEU A 12 -4.66 2.42 2.10
C LEU A 12 -6.12 2.89 1.97
N ARG A 13 -6.90 2.73 3.03
CA ARG A 13 -8.32 3.13 3.01
C ARG A 13 -8.52 4.60 2.75
N ARG A 14 -7.59 5.45 3.18
CA ARG A 14 -7.71 6.88 2.94
C ARG A 14 -7.77 7.22 1.45
N HIS A 15 -7.25 6.33 0.62
CA HIS A 15 -7.13 6.57 -0.82
C HIS A 15 -8.04 5.68 -1.66
N LEU A 16 -8.81 4.80 -1.06
CA LEU A 16 -9.72 3.90 -1.78
C LEU A 16 -11.14 4.41 -1.68
N ARG A 17 -11.75 4.69 -2.84
CA ARG A 17 -13.12 5.23 -2.88
C ARG A 17 -14.16 4.19 -2.49
N SER A 18 -13.92 2.94 -2.86
CA SER A 18 -14.89 1.87 -2.66
C SER A 18 -14.62 1.03 -1.43
N ALA A 19 -13.58 1.34 -0.68
CA ALA A 19 -13.24 0.56 0.50
C ALA A 19 -14.27 0.81 1.60
N LYS A 20 -14.89 -0.26 2.04
CA LYS A 20 -15.79 -0.19 3.18
C LYS A 20 -14.94 -0.20 4.45
N PRO A 21 -15.50 0.21 5.60
CA PRO A 21 -14.73 0.20 6.85
C PRO A 21 -14.33 -1.19 7.30
N ASN A 22 -14.73 -2.21 6.57
CA ASN A 22 -14.40 -3.60 6.86
C ASN A 22 -13.03 -3.97 6.28
N ALA A 23 -12.65 -5.21 6.44
CA ALA A 23 -11.35 -5.71 6.01
C ALA A 23 -11.13 -5.48 4.52
N ILE A 24 -9.89 -5.13 4.18
CA ILE A 24 -9.46 -5.00 2.79
C ILE A 24 -9.21 -6.41 2.24
N ASN A 25 -9.72 -6.67 1.05
CA ASN A 25 -9.47 -7.94 0.37
C ASN A 25 -8.13 -7.83 -0.36
N TYR A 26 -7.16 -8.59 0.10
CA TYR A 26 -5.78 -8.51 -0.41
C TYR A 26 -5.60 -9.11 -1.80
N ASP A 27 -6.56 -9.90 -2.25
CA ASP A 27 -6.49 -10.55 -3.55
C ASP A 27 -7.17 -9.77 -4.67
N VAL A 28 -7.95 -8.77 -4.32
CA VAL A 28 -8.66 -7.94 -5.30
C VAL A 28 -7.74 -6.83 -5.79
N GLU A 29 -7.80 -6.55 -7.09
CA GLU A 29 -7.00 -5.47 -7.66
C GLU A 29 -7.44 -4.13 -7.09
N LEU A 30 -6.46 -3.29 -6.75
CA LEU A 30 -6.75 -2.00 -6.11
C LEU A 30 -7.55 -1.08 -7.02
N VAL A 31 -7.40 -1.20 -8.34
CA VAL A 31 -8.21 -0.40 -9.26
C VAL A 31 -9.69 -0.71 -9.11
N GLN A 32 -10.03 -1.94 -8.76
CA GLN A 32 -11.43 -2.32 -8.54
C GLN A 32 -11.97 -1.75 -7.23
N LEU A 33 -11.09 -1.35 -6.33
CA LEU A 33 -11.46 -0.73 -5.07
C LEU A 33 -11.42 0.81 -5.17
N GLY A 34 -11.23 1.33 -6.37
CA GLY A 34 -11.30 2.77 -6.60
C GLY A 34 -9.95 3.48 -6.67
N LEU A 35 -8.86 2.72 -6.75
CA LEU A 35 -7.54 3.32 -6.86
C LEU A 35 -7.27 3.69 -8.32
N ASP A 36 -7.02 4.98 -8.57
CA ASP A 36 -6.61 5.45 -9.90
C ASP A 36 -5.13 5.85 -9.87
N SER A 37 -4.62 6.34 -11.01
CA SER A 37 -3.20 6.70 -11.13
C SER A 37 -2.76 7.74 -10.11
N MET A 38 -3.59 8.74 -9.91
CA MET A 38 -3.26 9.82 -8.97
C MET A 38 -3.32 9.33 -7.53
N SER A 39 -4.32 8.51 -7.22
CA SER A 39 -4.43 7.92 -5.89
C SER A 39 -3.29 6.96 -5.60
N ALA A 40 -2.78 6.28 -6.63
CA ALA A 40 -1.64 5.38 -6.45
C ALA A 40 -0.40 6.14 -5.99
N VAL A 41 -0.15 7.33 -6.55
CA VAL A 41 0.96 8.18 -6.12
C VAL A 41 0.76 8.61 -4.67
N ALA A 42 -0.47 9.00 -4.32
CA ALA A 42 -0.78 9.41 -2.96
C ALA A 42 -0.58 8.26 -1.96
N VAL A 43 -0.99 7.06 -2.35
CA VAL A 43 -0.77 5.87 -1.51
C VAL A 43 0.72 5.64 -1.29
N LEU A 44 1.51 5.75 -2.35
CA LEU A 44 2.96 5.54 -2.27
C LEU A 44 3.58 6.53 -1.28
N VAL A 45 3.25 7.80 -1.40
CA VAL A 45 3.78 8.83 -0.49
C VAL A 45 3.34 8.56 0.94
N ASP A 46 2.09 8.18 1.13
CA ASP A 46 1.55 7.88 2.47
C ASP A 46 2.28 6.68 3.09
N MET A 47 2.52 5.63 2.30
CA MET A 47 3.25 4.47 2.79
C MET A 47 4.69 4.83 3.17
N GLU A 48 5.33 5.66 2.37
CA GLU A 48 6.70 6.10 2.67
C GLU A 48 6.75 6.86 3.99
N LYS A 49 5.78 7.73 4.23
CA LYS A 49 5.73 8.51 5.46
C LYS A 49 5.35 7.64 6.67
N THR A 50 4.37 6.78 6.48
CA THR A 50 3.85 5.96 7.58
C THR A 50 4.89 4.98 8.08
N PHE A 51 5.66 4.38 7.17
CA PHE A 51 6.59 3.32 7.51
C PHE A 51 8.05 3.74 7.46
N GLY A 52 8.32 4.99 7.08
CA GLY A 52 9.69 5.49 7.00
C GLY A 52 10.52 4.76 5.95
N ILE A 53 9.93 4.47 4.81
CA ILE A 53 10.58 3.73 3.72
C ILE A 53 10.62 4.57 2.46
N ARG A 54 11.37 4.08 1.47
CA ARG A 54 11.41 4.66 0.13
C ARG A 54 11.24 3.57 -0.90
N PHE A 55 10.33 3.80 -1.84
CA PHE A 55 10.16 2.90 -2.97
C PHE A 55 11.18 3.26 -4.03
N PRO A 56 12.09 2.33 -4.38
CA PRO A 56 13.01 2.58 -5.50
C PRO A 56 12.26 2.62 -6.83
N ASP A 57 12.82 3.31 -7.80
CA ASP A 57 12.18 3.49 -9.10
C ASP A 57 11.78 2.18 -9.75
N GLU A 58 12.58 1.15 -9.58
CA GLU A 58 12.33 -0.17 -10.16
C GLU A 58 11.07 -0.83 -9.60
N MET A 59 10.58 -0.37 -8.45
CA MET A 59 9.36 -0.88 -7.84
C MET A 59 8.13 -0.04 -8.17
N LEU A 60 8.31 1.06 -8.90
CA LEU A 60 7.20 1.93 -9.29
C LEU A 60 6.56 1.41 -10.55
N VAL A 61 6.03 0.20 -10.48
CA VAL A 61 5.40 -0.49 -11.60
C VAL A 61 4.06 -1.03 -11.17
N ASP A 62 3.18 -1.28 -12.15
CA ASP A 62 1.83 -1.76 -11.89
C ASP A 62 1.80 -3.01 -11.02
N ALA A 63 2.77 -3.91 -11.21
CA ALA A 63 2.79 -5.16 -10.45
C ALA A 63 2.86 -4.92 -8.94
N THR A 64 3.59 -3.89 -8.52
CA THR A 64 3.73 -3.57 -7.09
C THR A 64 2.42 -3.08 -6.49
N PHE A 65 1.62 -2.36 -7.28
CA PHE A 65 0.39 -1.73 -6.80
C PHE A 65 -0.87 -2.44 -7.27
N ARG A 66 -0.73 -3.63 -7.85
CA ARG A 66 -1.88 -4.32 -8.42
C ARG A 66 -2.90 -4.73 -7.37
N THR A 67 -2.43 -5.33 -6.29
CA THR A 67 -3.29 -5.75 -5.19
C THR A 67 -2.73 -5.24 -3.87
N ALA A 68 -3.60 -5.20 -2.86
CA ALA A 68 -3.15 -4.83 -1.53
C ALA A 68 -2.09 -5.81 -1.00
N GLY A 69 -2.21 -7.09 -1.36
CA GLY A 69 -1.23 -8.10 -0.95
C GLY A 69 0.16 -7.82 -1.51
N LYS A 70 0.22 -7.48 -2.80
CA LYS A 70 1.50 -7.15 -3.43
C LYS A 70 2.11 -5.90 -2.82
N LEU A 71 1.29 -4.89 -2.59
CA LEU A 71 1.76 -3.65 -1.99
C LEU A 71 2.27 -3.89 -0.56
N LYS A 72 1.56 -4.68 0.21
CA LYS A 72 1.98 -4.99 1.57
C LYS A 72 3.31 -5.74 1.60
N GLU A 73 3.48 -6.70 0.69
CA GLU A 73 4.74 -7.42 0.58
C GLU A 73 5.90 -6.48 0.28
N ALA A 74 5.68 -5.53 -0.63
CA ALA A 74 6.69 -4.54 -0.97
C ALA A 74 7.04 -3.67 0.24
N VAL A 75 6.04 -3.22 0.98
CA VAL A 75 6.27 -2.41 2.17
C VAL A 75 7.05 -3.18 3.22
N GLN A 76 6.69 -4.43 3.46
CA GLN A 76 7.40 -5.27 4.43
C GLN A 76 8.85 -5.46 4.04
N MET A 77 9.10 -5.76 2.76
CA MET A 77 10.45 -5.97 2.27
C MET A 77 11.29 -4.71 2.43
N LEU A 78 10.73 -3.56 2.09
CA LEU A 78 11.46 -2.30 2.19
C LEU A 78 11.74 -1.92 3.64
N ARG A 79 10.82 -2.20 4.54
CA ARG A 79 11.05 -1.96 5.96
C ARG A 79 12.23 -2.79 6.48
N GLU A 80 12.27 -4.05 6.09
CA GLU A 80 13.35 -4.93 6.51
C GLU A 80 14.70 -4.49 5.95
N ARG A 81 14.71 -4.08 4.68
CA ARG A 81 15.94 -3.65 4.02
C ARG A 81 16.45 -2.30 4.51
N GLN A 82 15.54 -1.40 4.83
CA GLN A 82 15.89 -0.01 5.16
C GLN A 82 15.91 0.24 6.67
N ALA A 83 15.48 -0.72 7.46
CA ALA A 83 15.60 -0.64 8.90
C ALA A 83 17.07 -0.82 9.26
N ALA A 84 17.66 0.22 9.80
CA ALA A 84 19.07 0.20 10.14
C ALA A 84 19.28 -0.28 11.57
#